data_45298201ff9dd10800d6e57b1d76b071
#
_entry.id   45298201ff9dd10800d6e57b1d76b071
#
_cell.length_a   1.000
_cell.length_b   1.000
_cell.length_c   1.000
_cell.angle_alpha   90.00
_cell.angle_beta   90.00
_cell.angle_gamma   90.00
#
_symmetry.space_group_name_H-M   'P 1'
#
loop_
_entity.id
_entity.type
_entity.pdbx_description
1 polymer ?
#
loop_
_entity_poly.entity_id
_entity_poly.type
_entity_poly.pdbx_seq_one_letter_code
_entity_poly.pdbx_strand_id
1 'polypeptide(L)'
;IFDAISALMVKKIIEIGWRLNRFSIIETGILNMEMHGYDRDISKPIISSIKHKSFTTTIKNKMDKTSELMAAAFVKDCSGGDRLMKLNTMEGRLLSRLTTLINQYLHYKNSKGKEIE
;
A
#
# COMPACT_ATOMS: atom_id res chain seq x y z
N ILE A 1 -22.14 22.37 17.22
CA ILE A 1 -22.63 21.46 18.24
C ILE A 1 -22.57 20.02 17.73
N PHE A 2 -21.76 19.22 18.41
CA PHE A 2 -21.60 17.81 18.10
C PHE A 2 -22.78 17.03 18.66
N ASP A 3 -23.58 16.43 17.81
CA ASP A 3 -24.53 15.43 18.26
C ASP A 3 -23.89 14.03 18.22
N ALA A 4 -24.56 13.05 18.81
CA ALA A 4 -24.06 11.68 18.90
C ALA A 4 -23.88 11.02 17.52
N ILE A 5 -24.74 11.38 16.57
CA ILE A 5 -24.70 10.81 15.20
C ILE A 5 -23.51 11.38 14.42
N SER A 6 -23.27 12.69 14.49
CA SER A 6 -22.12 13.33 13.87
C SER A 6 -20.80 12.77 14.43
N ALA A 7 -20.70 12.62 15.75
CA ALA A 7 -19.55 12.06 16.41
C ALA A 7 -19.26 10.62 15.94
N LEU A 8 -20.31 9.81 15.80
CA LEU A 8 -20.19 8.44 15.32
C LEU A 8 -19.71 8.39 13.86
N MET A 9 -20.25 9.25 13.01
CA MET A 9 -19.85 9.34 11.60
C MET A 9 -18.39 9.76 11.46
N VAL A 10 -17.96 10.78 12.19
CA VAL A 10 -16.57 11.25 12.20
C VAL A 10 -15.64 10.14 12.68
N LYS A 11 -16.02 9.42 13.73
CA LYS A 11 -15.26 8.30 14.24
C LYS A 11 -15.06 7.21 13.17
N LYS A 12 -16.12 6.86 12.43
CA LYS A 12 -16.05 5.89 11.34
C LYS A 12 -15.14 6.36 10.21
N ILE A 13 -15.23 7.63 9.84
CA ILE A 13 -14.37 8.24 8.81
C ILE A 13 -12.89 8.13 9.22
N ILE A 14 -12.59 8.48 10.46
CA ILE A 14 -11.23 8.41 11.00
C ILE A 14 -10.72 6.96 11.01
N GLU A 15 -11.53 6.00 11.44
CA GLU A 15 -11.17 4.59 11.45
C GLU A 15 -10.81 4.06 10.06
N ILE A 16 -11.60 4.43 9.06
CA ILE A 16 -11.33 4.03 7.68
C ILE A 16 -10.05 4.70 7.17
N GLY A 17 -9.83 5.97 7.49
CA GLY A 17 -8.60 6.67 7.15
C GLY A 17 -7.36 5.98 7.72
N TRP A 18 -7.42 5.53 8.96
CA TRP A 18 -6.35 4.78 9.60
C TRP A 18 -6.10 3.44 8.90
N ARG A 19 -7.14 2.73 8.52
CA ARG A 19 -7.00 1.48 7.77
C ARG A 19 -6.35 1.71 6.41
N LEU A 20 -6.77 2.75 5.70
CA LEU A 20 -6.17 3.12 4.42
C LEU A 20 -4.68 3.43 4.55
N ASN A 21 -4.30 4.12 5.61
CA ASN A 21 -2.89 4.43 5.87
C ASN A 21 -2.06 3.16 6.08
N ARG A 22 -2.63 2.13 6.71
CA ARG A 22 -1.96 0.85 6.91
C ARG A 22 -1.69 0.11 5.60
N PHE A 23 -2.50 0.28 4.58
CA PHE A 23 -2.30 -0.40 3.29
C PHE A 23 -0.98 -0.03 2.64
N SER A 24 -0.57 1.23 2.74
CA SER A 24 0.74 1.68 2.25
C SER A 24 1.89 0.93 2.93
N ILE A 25 1.80 0.74 4.24
CA ILE A 25 2.80 0.02 5.03
C ILE A 25 2.81 -1.47 4.65
N ILE A 26 1.63 -2.07 4.49
CA ILE A 26 1.50 -3.48 4.11
C ILE A 26 2.04 -3.71 2.71
N GLU A 27 1.74 -2.83 1.75
CA GLU A 27 2.26 -2.90 0.40
C GLU A 27 3.78 -2.87 0.37
N THR A 28 4.37 -1.93 1.11
CA THR A 28 5.82 -1.84 1.27
C THR A 28 6.39 -3.13 1.86
N GLY A 29 5.73 -3.69 2.86
CA GLY A 29 6.13 -4.95 3.48
C GLY A 29 6.10 -6.12 2.52
N ILE A 30 5.05 -6.24 1.72
CA ILE A 30 4.92 -7.30 0.71
C ILE A 30 6.04 -7.18 -0.34
N LEU A 31 6.27 -5.97 -0.86
CA LEU A 31 7.32 -5.72 -1.84
C LEU A 31 8.70 -6.03 -1.26
N ASN A 32 8.97 -5.64 -0.02
CA ASN A 32 10.24 -5.93 0.64
C ASN A 32 10.45 -7.42 0.84
N MET A 33 9.42 -8.16 1.23
CA MET A 33 9.49 -9.61 1.38
C MET A 33 9.83 -10.30 0.06
N GLU A 34 9.17 -9.89 -1.02
CA GLU A 34 9.39 -10.46 -2.34
C GLU A 34 10.77 -10.06 -2.89
N MET A 35 11.23 -8.84 -2.65
CA MET A 35 12.57 -8.39 -3.02
C MET A 35 13.65 -9.19 -2.31
N HIS A 36 13.50 -9.46 -1.03
CA HIS A 36 14.42 -10.30 -0.27
C HIS A 36 14.45 -11.73 -0.77
N GLY A 37 13.28 -12.30 -1.08
CA GLY A 37 13.19 -13.64 -1.65
C GLY A 37 13.90 -13.73 -3.00
N TYR A 38 13.69 -12.72 -3.86
CA TYR A 38 14.32 -12.65 -5.17
C TYR A 38 15.84 -12.48 -5.05
N ASP A 39 16.31 -11.62 -4.16
CA ASP A 39 17.74 -11.40 -3.93
C ASP A 39 18.44 -12.66 -3.42
N ARG A 40 17.78 -13.44 -2.55
CA ARG A 40 18.30 -14.74 -2.10
C ARG A 40 18.42 -15.75 -3.22
N ASP A 41 17.42 -15.82 -4.09
CA ASP A 41 17.38 -16.78 -5.19
C ASP A 41 18.41 -16.46 -6.28
N ILE A 42 18.67 -15.19 -6.53
CA ILE A 42 19.63 -14.73 -7.53
C ILE A 42 21.05 -14.65 -6.97
N SER A 43 21.23 -14.30 -5.70
CA SER A 43 22.57 -14.13 -5.12
C SER A 43 23.34 -15.43 -4.98
N LYS A 44 22.68 -16.58 -4.89
CA LYS A 44 23.34 -17.88 -4.79
C LYS A 44 24.20 -18.25 -6.01
N PRO A 45 23.74 -18.11 -7.27
CA PRO A 45 24.64 -18.35 -8.43
C PRO A 45 25.56 -17.18 -8.73
N ILE A 46 25.23 -15.93 -8.32
CA ILE A 46 26.06 -14.76 -8.59
C ILE A 46 27.26 -14.66 -7.65
N ILE A 47 27.13 -15.09 -6.39
CA ILE A 47 28.24 -15.08 -5.43
C ILE A 47 29.42 -15.90 -5.88
N SER A 48 29.20 -17.00 -6.62
CA SER A 48 30.26 -17.81 -7.18
C SER A 48 30.96 -17.17 -8.40
N SER A 49 30.28 -16.26 -9.13
CA SER A 49 30.83 -15.56 -10.29
C SER A 49 31.37 -14.16 -9.96
N ILE A 50 31.00 -13.57 -8.83
CA ILE A 50 31.43 -12.21 -8.41
C ILE A 50 32.87 -12.17 -7.90
N LYS A 51 33.49 -13.31 -7.59
CA LYS A 51 34.89 -13.37 -7.15
C LYS A 51 35.88 -12.78 -8.16
N HIS A 52 35.43 -12.43 -9.39
CA HIS A 52 36.30 -11.93 -10.46
C HIS A 52 35.86 -10.62 -11.13
N LYS A 53 34.80 -9.94 -10.64
CA LYS A 53 34.38 -8.65 -11.22
C LYS A 53 34.78 -7.48 -10.31
N SER A 54 35.25 -6.39 -10.93
CA SER A 54 35.73 -5.22 -10.22
C SER A 54 34.62 -4.55 -9.38
N PHE A 55 35.01 -4.04 -8.22
CA PHE A 55 34.15 -3.42 -7.22
C PHE A 55 33.29 -2.27 -7.77
N THR A 56 33.77 -1.56 -8.77
CA THR A 56 33.08 -0.43 -9.42
C THR A 56 31.84 -0.83 -10.20
N THR A 57 31.84 -2.01 -10.82
CA THR A 57 30.67 -2.54 -11.54
C THR A 57 29.57 -2.95 -10.58
N THR A 58 29.90 -3.35 -9.35
CA THR A 58 28.93 -3.76 -8.32
C THR A 58 28.14 -2.58 -7.77
N ILE A 59 28.76 -1.41 -7.64
CA ILE A 59 28.08 -0.19 -7.12
C ILE A 59 27.16 0.40 -8.18
N LYS A 60 27.56 0.42 -9.46
CA LYS A 60 26.76 0.90 -10.57
C LYS A 60 25.52 0.03 -10.80
N ASN A 61 25.69 -1.30 -10.65
CA ASN A 61 24.59 -2.26 -10.76
C ASN A 61 23.61 -2.19 -9.57
N LYS A 62 24.02 -1.62 -8.44
CA LYS A 62 23.19 -1.56 -7.23
C LYS A 62 22.07 -0.52 -7.33
N MET A 63 22.26 0.57 -8.08
CA MET A 63 21.22 1.59 -8.30
C MET A 63 20.19 1.14 -9.35
N ASP A 64 20.64 0.48 -10.42
CA ASP A 64 19.76 -0.10 -11.44
C ASP A 64 19.00 -1.34 -10.91
N LYS A 65 19.60 -2.04 -9.96
CA LYS A 65 19.03 -3.25 -9.34
C LYS A 65 17.76 -2.99 -8.53
N THR A 66 17.59 -1.80 -7.94
CA THR A 66 16.42 -1.51 -7.11
C THR A 66 15.13 -1.51 -7.94
N SER A 67 15.16 -0.88 -9.12
CA SER A 67 14.01 -0.87 -10.04
C SER A 67 13.71 -2.27 -10.57
N GLU A 68 14.74 -3.04 -10.91
CA GLU A 68 14.59 -4.41 -11.38
C GLU A 68 14.06 -5.33 -10.30
N LEU A 69 14.51 -5.16 -9.05
CA LEU A 69 14.03 -5.93 -7.91
C LEU A 69 12.56 -5.63 -7.61
N MET A 70 12.15 -4.37 -7.71
CA MET A 70 10.75 -3.99 -7.54
C MET A 70 9.87 -4.58 -8.63
N ALA A 71 10.32 -4.51 -9.88
CA ALA A 71 9.59 -5.08 -11.01
C ALA A 71 9.48 -6.60 -10.89
N ALA A 72 10.57 -7.27 -10.51
CA ALA A 72 10.59 -8.70 -10.28
C ALA A 72 9.70 -9.12 -9.11
N ALA A 73 9.69 -8.34 -8.03
CA ALA A 73 8.81 -8.57 -6.88
C ALA A 73 7.33 -8.48 -7.29
N PHE A 74 7.00 -7.49 -8.10
CA PHE A 74 5.65 -7.32 -8.62
C PHE A 74 5.22 -8.49 -9.49
N VAL A 75 6.08 -8.92 -10.43
CA VAL A 75 5.80 -10.06 -11.30
C VAL A 75 5.66 -11.35 -10.48
N LYS A 76 6.51 -11.55 -9.50
CA LYS A 76 6.44 -12.71 -8.60
C LYS A 76 5.15 -12.73 -7.80
N ASP A 77 4.70 -11.59 -7.31
CA ASP A 77 3.43 -11.49 -6.60
C ASP A 77 2.26 -11.83 -7.52
N CYS A 78 2.26 -11.33 -8.77
CA CYS A 78 1.22 -11.61 -9.75
C CYS A 78 1.12 -13.11 -10.08
N SER A 79 2.25 -13.80 -10.14
CA SER A 79 2.28 -15.24 -10.46
C SER A 79 2.06 -16.13 -9.23
N GLY A 80 2.31 -15.64 -8.03
CA GLY A 80 2.32 -16.45 -6.81
C GLY A 80 1.10 -16.34 -5.89
N GLY A 81 0.30 -15.30 -5.96
CA GLY A 81 -0.82 -15.15 -5.04
C GLY A 81 -1.59 -13.86 -5.17
N ASP A 82 -1.13 -12.97 -6.00
CA ASP A 82 -1.81 -11.71 -6.30
C ASP A 82 -2.14 -10.87 -5.06
N ARG A 83 -1.21 -10.83 -4.11
CA ARG A 83 -1.41 -10.14 -2.83
C ARG A 83 -1.59 -8.63 -3.00
N LEU A 84 -0.81 -8.03 -3.92
CA LEU A 84 -0.90 -6.60 -4.20
C LEU A 84 -2.23 -6.26 -4.86
N MET A 85 -2.74 -7.10 -5.77
CA MET A 85 -4.03 -6.91 -6.39
C MET A 85 -5.17 -7.05 -5.37
N LYS A 86 -5.10 -8.05 -4.49
CA LYS A 86 -6.06 -8.21 -3.40
C LYS A 86 -6.05 -7.01 -2.47
N LEU A 87 -4.87 -6.53 -2.11
CA LEU A 87 -4.70 -5.34 -1.29
C LEU A 87 -5.31 -4.11 -1.96
N ASN A 88 -5.04 -3.93 -3.24
CA ASN A 88 -5.58 -2.82 -4.03
C ASN A 88 -7.11 -2.87 -4.11
N THR A 89 -7.68 -4.06 -4.26
CA THR A 89 -9.14 -4.25 -4.25
C THR A 89 -9.74 -3.87 -2.90
N MET A 90 -9.11 -4.27 -1.81
CA MET A 90 -9.55 -3.91 -0.46
C MET A 90 -9.45 -2.41 -0.21
N GLU A 91 -8.36 -1.80 -0.66
CA GLU A 91 -8.16 -0.35 -0.60
C GLU A 91 -9.26 0.39 -1.36
N GLY A 92 -9.56 -0.04 -2.59
CA GLY A 92 -10.62 0.53 -3.41
C GLY A 92 -11.98 0.45 -2.74
N ARG A 93 -12.30 -0.66 -2.10
CA ARG A 93 -13.55 -0.83 -1.34
C ARG A 93 -13.62 0.11 -0.15
N LEU A 94 -12.52 0.27 0.57
CA LEU A 94 -12.46 1.19 1.71
C LEU A 94 -12.56 2.65 1.27
N LEU A 95 -11.92 3.01 0.15
CA LEU A 95 -12.02 4.35 -0.43
C LEU A 95 -13.47 4.67 -0.83
N SER A 96 -14.17 3.74 -1.47
CA SER A 96 -15.58 3.90 -1.81
C SER A 96 -16.44 4.09 -0.57
N ARG A 97 -16.19 3.29 0.46
CA ARG A 97 -16.92 3.41 1.73
C ARG A 97 -16.64 4.74 2.41
N LEU A 98 -15.38 5.19 2.39
CA LEU A 98 -14.99 6.49 2.95
C LEU A 98 -15.70 7.64 2.23
N THR A 99 -15.71 7.62 0.90
CA THR A 99 -16.39 8.64 0.08
C THR A 99 -17.87 8.68 0.39
N THR A 100 -18.51 7.51 0.49
CA THR A 100 -19.93 7.41 0.85
C THR A 100 -20.21 8.00 2.22
N LEU A 101 -19.39 7.67 3.21
CA LEU A 101 -19.54 8.19 4.58
C LEU A 101 -19.34 9.70 4.66
N ILE A 102 -18.35 10.23 3.94
CA ILE A 102 -18.10 11.69 3.89
C ILE A 102 -19.31 12.39 3.28
N ASN A 103 -19.83 11.86 2.17
CA ASN A 103 -21.03 12.44 1.52
C ASN A 103 -22.25 12.38 2.42
N GLN A 104 -22.45 11.27 3.12
CA GLN A 104 -23.54 11.13 4.09
C GLN A 104 -23.40 12.12 5.26
N TYR A 105 -22.19 12.29 5.75
CA TYR A 105 -21.89 13.22 6.83
C TYR A 105 -22.18 14.66 6.40
N LEU A 106 -21.72 15.06 5.22
CA LEU A 106 -21.97 16.41 4.68
C LEU A 106 -23.46 16.65 4.45
N HIS A 107 -24.15 15.65 3.91
CA HIS A 107 -25.61 15.75 3.70
C HIS A 107 -26.36 15.90 5.03
N TYR A 108 -25.99 15.11 6.02
CA TYR A 108 -26.57 15.17 7.36
C TYR A 108 -26.33 16.53 8.02
N LYS A 109 -25.12 17.04 7.91
CA LYS A 109 -24.75 18.35 8.47
C LYS A 109 -25.50 19.50 7.79
N ASN A 110 -25.65 19.45 6.47
CA ASN A 110 -26.40 20.45 5.71
C ASN A 110 -27.90 20.38 6.03
N SER A 111 -28.45 19.21 6.20
CA SER A 111 -29.84 18.96 6.57
C SER A 111 -30.15 19.55 7.95
N LYS A 112 -29.26 19.36 8.92
CA LYS A 112 -29.39 19.95 10.26
C LYS A 112 -29.25 21.47 10.26
N GLY A 113 -28.36 21.99 9.44
CA GLY A 113 -28.22 23.44 9.26
C GLY A 113 -29.50 24.10 8.75
N LYS A 114 -30.24 23.39 7.90
CA LYS A 114 -31.56 23.88 7.39
C LYS A 114 -32.67 23.80 8.42
N GLU A 115 -32.62 22.84 9.33
CA GLU A 115 -33.61 22.71 10.40
C GLU A 115 -33.49 23.79 11.47
N ILE A 116 -32.32 24.38 11.63
CA ILE A 116 -32.04 25.44 12.60
C ILE A 116 -32.43 26.82 12.05
N GLU A 117 -32.56 26.98 10.76
CA GLU A 117 -33.05 28.18 10.12
C GLU A 117 -34.60 28.21 10.11
#